data_63a187e7c6af2728cdc1419b0c7a9a0a
#
_entry.id   63a187e7c6af2728cdc1419b0c7a9a0a
#
_cell.length_a   1.000
_cell.length_b   1.000
_cell.length_c   1.000
_cell.angle_alpha   90.00
_cell.angle_beta   90.00
_cell.angle_gamma   90.00
#
_symmetry.space_group_name_H-M   'P 1'
#
loop_
_entity.id
_entity.type
_entity.pdbx_description
1 polymer ?
#
loop_
_entity_poly.entity_id
_entity_poly.type
_entity_poly.pdbx_seq_one_letter_code
_entity_poly.pdbx_strand_id
1 'polypeptide(L)'
;IDTYELDEALSRVREEHNRNTETKMTLQHLKEVLRRIEAFEESVQSRTLASELRSVLDGVAQACEENSNEELKAHYLTLRDQADEAIAEGNVAVMKQLLEQARHLYFMANLRQELIGFVFAQLTNFDRTAWKDRVAAKQALDRAVRLVGQKAETPVLHQAVIAVIEQMVSPESAGTGGLLK
;
A
#
# COMPACT_ATOMS: atom_id res chain seq x y z
N ILE A 1 13.12 -7.51 23.18
CA ILE A 1 12.85 -8.49 24.27
C ILE A 1 13.11 -9.85 23.69
N ASP A 2 13.98 -10.60 24.34
CA ASP A 2 14.34 -11.94 23.90
C ASP A 2 13.19 -12.91 24.26
N THR A 3 12.80 -13.78 23.34
CA THR A 3 11.82 -14.85 23.57
C THR A 3 12.21 -15.71 24.76
N TYR A 4 13.52 -15.85 25.02
CA TYR A 4 14.07 -16.56 26.17
C TYR A 4 13.62 -15.95 27.52
N GLU A 5 13.64 -14.62 27.66
CA GLU A 5 13.18 -13.93 28.88
C GLU A 5 11.68 -14.10 29.12
N LEU A 6 10.88 -14.20 28.06
CA LEU A 6 9.45 -14.46 28.16
C LEU A 6 9.17 -15.89 28.61
N ASP A 7 9.89 -16.87 28.06
CA ASP A 7 9.77 -18.27 28.44
C ASP A 7 10.20 -18.51 29.90
N GLU A 8 11.24 -17.81 30.37
CA GLU A 8 11.66 -17.87 31.74
C GLU A 8 10.62 -17.27 32.71
N ALA A 9 10.00 -16.13 32.32
CA ALA A 9 8.93 -15.51 33.11
C ALA A 9 7.69 -16.40 33.20
N LEU A 10 7.28 -17.02 32.08
CA LEU A 10 6.17 -17.99 32.05
C LEU A 10 6.46 -19.24 32.88
N SER A 11 7.69 -19.74 32.86
CA SER A 11 8.12 -20.91 33.66
C SER A 11 8.01 -20.59 35.15
N ARG A 12 8.44 -19.40 35.59
CA ARG A 12 8.32 -18.96 36.99
C ARG A 12 6.86 -18.88 37.45
N VAL A 13 5.97 -18.32 36.62
CA VAL A 13 4.51 -18.26 36.92
C VAL A 13 3.91 -19.66 37.06
N ARG A 14 4.29 -20.63 36.22
CA ARG A 14 3.84 -22.02 36.31
C ARG A 14 4.33 -22.71 37.58
N GLU A 15 5.60 -22.51 37.95
CA GLU A 15 6.17 -23.08 39.20
C GLU A 15 5.48 -22.52 40.45
N GLU A 16 5.19 -21.22 40.51
CA GLU A 16 4.50 -20.58 41.62
C GLU A 16 3.05 -21.03 41.71
N HIS A 17 2.34 -21.14 40.61
CA HIS A 17 0.99 -21.68 40.58
C HIS A 17 0.91 -23.10 41.14
N ASN A 18 1.90 -23.94 40.77
CA ASN A 18 1.99 -25.33 41.23
C ASN A 18 2.37 -25.45 42.72
N ARG A 19 3.01 -24.43 43.32
CA ARG A 19 3.42 -24.44 44.74
C ARG A 19 2.36 -23.91 45.69
N ASN A 20 1.16 -23.56 45.21
CA ASN A 20 0.06 -23.01 46.03
C ASN A 20 0.45 -21.74 46.82
N THR A 21 1.41 -20.98 46.31
CA THR A 21 1.91 -19.75 46.91
C THR A 21 0.93 -18.60 46.62
N GLU A 22 0.73 -17.77 47.59
CA GLU A 22 -0.18 -16.61 47.68
C GLU A 22 -0.71 -16.07 46.35
N THR A 23 -2.02 -16.14 46.14
CA THR A 23 -2.76 -15.66 44.94
C THR A 23 -2.35 -14.24 44.53
N LYS A 24 -1.86 -13.44 45.46
CA LYS A 24 -1.41 -12.07 45.23
C LYS A 24 -0.08 -11.98 44.47
N MET A 25 0.87 -12.87 44.79
CA MET A 25 2.18 -12.95 44.05
C MET A 25 1.99 -13.49 42.64
N THR A 26 1.13 -14.51 42.49
CA THR A 26 0.80 -15.06 41.15
C THR A 26 0.16 -13.99 40.26
N LEU A 27 -0.75 -13.15 40.80
CA LEU A 27 -1.35 -12.04 40.05
C LEU A 27 -0.35 -10.95 39.68
N GLN A 28 0.64 -10.66 40.50
CA GLN A 28 1.71 -9.72 40.14
C GLN A 28 2.59 -10.24 39.04
N HIS A 29 2.98 -11.52 39.05
CA HIS A 29 3.78 -12.15 38.01
C HIS A 29 3.01 -12.24 36.69
N LEU A 30 1.72 -12.57 36.73
CA LEU A 30 0.87 -12.54 35.52
C LEU A 30 0.80 -11.14 34.88
N LYS A 31 0.65 -10.08 35.70
CA LYS A 31 0.68 -8.70 35.19
C LYS A 31 2.02 -8.35 34.55
N GLU A 32 3.13 -8.78 35.15
CA GLU A 32 4.46 -8.55 34.58
C GLU A 32 4.66 -9.32 33.26
N VAL A 33 4.19 -10.57 33.18
CA VAL A 33 4.22 -11.35 31.93
C VAL A 33 3.38 -10.69 30.84
N LEU A 34 2.16 -10.24 31.17
CA LEU A 34 1.30 -9.53 30.22
C LEU A 34 1.98 -8.25 29.70
N ARG A 35 2.56 -7.46 30.60
CA ARG A 35 3.31 -6.25 30.20
C ARG A 35 4.47 -6.55 29.25
N ARG A 36 5.18 -7.67 29.46
CA ARG A 36 6.27 -8.11 28.58
C ARG A 36 5.76 -8.58 27.22
N ILE A 37 4.62 -9.26 27.18
CA ILE A 37 3.96 -9.67 25.95
C ILE A 37 3.56 -8.43 25.13
N GLU A 38 2.89 -7.47 25.76
CA GLU A 38 2.50 -6.21 25.11
C GLU A 38 3.71 -5.45 24.54
N ALA A 39 4.80 -5.32 25.32
CA ALA A 39 6.02 -4.68 24.87
C ALA A 39 6.68 -5.44 23.71
N PHE A 40 6.61 -6.77 23.70
CA PHE A 40 7.11 -7.60 22.60
C PHE A 40 6.27 -7.42 21.34
N GLU A 41 4.93 -7.44 21.46
CA GLU A 41 4.01 -7.18 20.33
C GLU A 41 4.26 -5.82 19.71
N GLU A 42 4.41 -4.76 20.52
CA GLU A 42 4.75 -3.42 20.05
C GLU A 42 6.09 -3.39 19.31
N SER A 43 7.12 -4.08 19.84
CA SER A 43 8.43 -4.18 19.19
C SER A 43 8.35 -4.89 17.84
N VAL A 44 7.61 -6.00 17.76
CA VAL A 44 7.41 -6.73 16.49
C VAL A 44 6.65 -5.87 15.49
N GLN A 45 5.58 -5.20 15.92
CA GLN A 45 4.80 -4.30 15.08
C GLN A 45 5.65 -3.14 14.55
N SER A 46 6.46 -2.52 15.41
CA SER A 46 7.37 -1.44 15.02
C SER A 46 8.37 -1.89 13.95
N ARG A 47 9.02 -3.05 14.14
CA ARG A 47 9.99 -3.61 13.17
C ARG A 47 9.33 -3.94 11.83
N THR A 48 8.13 -4.52 11.85
CA THR A 48 7.38 -4.87 10.64
C THR A 48 7.03 -3.61 9.85
N LEU A 49 6.48 -2.59 10.52
CA LEU A 49 6.15 -1.31 9.91
C LEU A 49 7.37 -0.59 9.36
N ALA A 50 8.48 -0.59 10.08
CA ALA A 50 9.73 0.01 9.62
C ALA A 50 10.26 -0.67 8.36
N SER A 51 10.18 -2.01 8.29
CA SER A 51 10.57 -2.77 7.10
C SER A 51 9.68 -2.47 5.91
N GLU A 52 8.36 -2.43 6.13
CA GLU A 52 7.38 -2.14 5.08
C GLU A 52 7.53 -0.70 4.56
N LEU A 53 7.67 0.28 5.46
CA LEU A 53 7.86 1.68 5.12
C LEU A 53 9.13 1.89 4.27
N ARG A 54 10.25 1.27 4.64
CA ARG A 54 11.49 1.31 3.85
C ARG A 54 11.27 0.70 2.46
N SER A 55 10.64 -0.47 2.38
CA SER A 55 10.39 -1.13 1.11
C SER A 55 9.54 -0.28 0.15
N VAL A 56 8.51 0.39 0.68
CA VAL A 56 7.67 1.30 -0.13
C VAL A 56 8.47 2.52 -0.56
N LEU A 57 9.26 3.12 0.33
CA LEU A 57 10.12 4.27 0.02
C LEU A 57 11.19 3.95 -1.03
N ASP A 58 11.78 2.74 -0.99
CA ASP A 58 12.71 2.28 -2.02
C ASP A 58 12.02 2.20 -3.39
N GLY A 59 10.79 1.71 -3.43
CA GLY A 59 9.97 1.70 -4.66
C GLY A 59 9.65 3.12 -5.17
N VAL A 60 9.37 4.08 -4.27
CA VAL A 60 9.17 5.49 -4.63
C VAL A 60 10.45 6.09 -5.20
N ALA A 61 11.60 5.81 -4.58
CA ALA A 61 12.90 6.29 -5.06
C ALA A 61 13.16 5.86 -6.51
N GLN A 62 12.97 4.56 -6.78
CA GLN A 62 13.13 4.01 -8.13
C GLN A 62 12.17 4.67 -9.13
N ALA A 63 10.88 4.80 -8.77
CA ALA A 63 9.90 5.42 -9.64
C ALA A 63 10.20 6.92 -9.90
N CYS A 64 10.74 7.65 -8.92
CA CYS A 64 11.17 9.04 -9.09
C CYS A 64 12.37 9.16 -10.04
N GLU A 65 13.31 8.23 -9.99
CA GLU A 65 14.46 8.20 -10.92
C GLU A 65 14.00 7.94 -12.36
N GLU A 66 13.10 6.98 -12.55
CA GLU A 66 12.58 6.62 -13.88
C GLU A 66 11.74 7.74 -14.51
N ASN A 67 11.01 8.51 -13.72
CA ASN A 67 10.09 9.54 -14.21
C ASN A 67 10.69 10.96 -14.27
N SER A 68 11.88 11.20 -13.73
CA SER A 68 12.56 12.51 -13.72
C SER A 68 11.67 13.66 -13.22
N ASN A 69 10.80 13.40 -12.23
CA ASN A 69 9.87 14.39 -11.68
C ASN A 69 10.46 15.00 -10.40
N GLU A 70 10.95 16.24 -10.50
CA GLU A 70 11.63 16.93 -9.39
C GLU A 70 10.69 17.24 -8.21
N GLU A 71 9.39 17.47 -8.45
CA GLU A 71 8.41 17.71 -7.39
C GLU A 71 8.15 16.44 -6.56
N LEU A 72 7.94 15.30 -7.24
CA LEU A 72 7.81 13.99 -6.57
C LEU A 72 9.08 13.63 -5.81
N LYS A 73 10.25 13.93 -6.38
CA LYS A 73 11.54 13.70 -5.73
C LYS A 73 11.73 14.54 -4.47
N ALA A 74 11.33 15.81 -4.49
CA ALA A 74 11.36 16.67 -3.30
C ALA A 74 10.44 16.15 -2.19
N HIS A 75 9.21 15.71 -2.54
CA HIS A 75 8.29 15.07 -1.61
C HIS A 75 8.86 13.77 -1.03
N TYR A 76 9.45 12.93 -1.88
CA TYR A 76 10.11 11.70 -1.44
C TYR A 76 11.21 11.97 -0.41
N LEU A 77 12.10 12.93 -0.67
CA LEU A 77 13.19 13.25 0.25
C LEU A 77 12.67 13.69 1.63
N THR A 78 11.65 14.54 1.64
CA THR A 78 11.01 14.97 2.90
C THR A 78 10.38 13.80 3.65
N LEU A 79 9.67 12.93 2.93
CA LEU A 79 8.99 11.77 3.52
C LEU A 79 10.00 10.75 4.05
N ARG A 80 11.10 10.53 3.35
CA ARG A 80 12.20 9.64 3.79
C ARG A 80 12.83 10.12 5.09
N ASP A 81 13.15 11.43 5.18
CA ASP A 81 13.78 11.98 6.37
C ASP A 81 12.85 11.86 7.61
N GLN A 82 11.54 12.11 7.43
CA GLN A 82 10.54 11.89 8.49
C GLN A 82 10.39 10.41 8.86
N ALA A 83 10.50 9.51 7.88
CA ALA A 83 10.43 8.07 8.11
C ALA A 83 11.64 7.58 8.91
N ASP A 84 12.84 8.04 8.59
CA ASP A 84 14.06 7.69 9.32
C ASP A 84 13.98 8.14 10.78
N GLU A 85 13.45 9.34 11.06
CA GLU A 85 13.21 9.84 12.42
C GLU A 85 12.18 8.99 13.16
N ALA A 86 11.01 8.73 12.55
CA ALA A 86 9.95 7.92 13.16
C ALA A 86 10.39 6.47 13.45
N ILE A 87 11.23 5.89 12.57
CA ILE A 87 11.82 4.55 12.76
C ILE A 87 12.83 4.58 13.91
N ALA A 88 13.67 5.60 14.00
CA ALA A 88 14.65 5.74 15.07
C ALA A 88 13.97 5.88 16.45
N GLU A 89 12.86 6.61 16.50
CA GLU A 89 12.03 6.77 17.71
C GLU A 89 11.15 5.57 18.04
N GLY A 90 10.96 4.63 17.10
CA GLY A 90 10.02 3.52 17.25
C GLY A 90 8.56 3.96 17.27
N ASN A 91 8.23 5.12 16.71
CA ASN A 91 6.90 5.74 16.78
C ASN A 91 5.93 5.07 15.78
N VAL A 92 5.24 4.03 16.25
CA VAL A 92 4.30 3.21 15.46
C VAL A 92 3.19 4.04 14.82
N ALA A 93 2.66 5.05 15.53
CA ALA A 93 1.56 5.87 15.03
C ALA A 93 2.01 6.73 13.84
N VAL A 94 3.17 7.37 13.96
CA VAL A 94 3.77 8.19 12.90
C VAL A 94 4.17 7.30 11.71
N MET A 95 4.80 6.14 11.96
CA MET A 95 5.16 5.21 10.89
C MET A 95 3.94 4.75 10.07
N LYS A 96 2.77 4.51 10.69
CA LYS A 96 1.53 4.18 9.97
C LYS A 96 1.08 5.31 9.04
N GLN A 97 1.11 6.56 9.52
CA GLN A 97 0.76 7.72 8.70
C GLN A 97 1.72 7.90 7.52
N LEU A 98 3.01 7.78 7.77
CA LEU A 98 4.04 7.90 6.74
C LEU A 98 3.96 6.76 5.71
N LEU A 99 3.58 5.56 6.13
CA LEU A 99 3.37 4.44 5.22
C LEU A 99 2.22 4.71 4.23
N GLU A 100 1.11 5.28 4.71
CA GLU A 100 0.00 5.66 3.81
C GLU A 100 0.40 6.79 2.86
N GLN A 101 1.18 7.76 3.32
CA GLN A 101 1.72 8.81 2.46
C GLN A 101 2.70 8.25 1.43
N ALA A 102 3.59 7.32 1.82
CA ALA A 102 4.53 6.66 0.94
C ALA A 102 3.81 5.83 -0.14
N ARG A 103 2.76 5.10 0.22
CA ARG A 103 1.92 4.35 -0.72
C ARG A 103 1.24 5.26 -1.73
N HIS A 104 0.71 6.40 -1.26
CA HIS A 104 0.10 7.39 -2.14
C HIS A 104 1.14 7.98 -3.10
N LEU A 105 2.32 8.34 -2.61
CA LEU A 105 3.40 8.87 -3.43
C LEU A 105 3.89 7.83 -4.45
N TYR A 106 4.01 6.56 -4.06
CA TYR A 106 4.31 5.45 -4.95
C TYR A 106 3.29 5.31 -6.09
N PHE A 107 2.00 5.37 -5.74
CA PHE A 107 0.92 5.35 -6.73
C PHE A 107 1.04 6.53 -7.70
N MET A 108 1.24 7.75 -7.19
CA MET A 108 1.38 8.95 -8.03
C MET A 108 2.62 8.88 -8.94
N ALA A 109 3.73 8.35 -8.44
CA ALA A 109 4.95 8.18 -9.21
C ALA A 109 4.78 7.17 -10.35
N ASN A 110 4.00 6.10 -10.14
CA ASN A 110 3.76 5.06 -11.15
C ASN A 110 2.52 5.34 -12.02
N LEU A 111 1.66 6.28 -11.65
CA LEU A 111 0.38 6.51 -12.33
C LEU A 111 0.55 6.69 -13.84
N ARG A 112 1.56 7.41 -14.29
CA ARG A 112 1.81 7.62 -15.71
C ARG A 112 2.06 6.31 -16.45
N GLN A 113 2.87 5.42 -15.88
CA GLN A 113 3.20 4.12 -16.48
C GLN A 113 1.97 3.22 -16.55
N GLU A 114 1.18 3.21 -15.48
CA GLU A 114 -0.09 2.48 -15.42
C GLU A 114 -1.08 2.96 -16.48
N LEU A 115 -1.21 4.28 -16.66
CA LEU A 115 -2.08 4.86 -17.69
C LEU A 115 -1.59 4.47 -19.12
N ILE A 116 -0.30 4.52 -19.35
CA ILE A 116 0.30 4.11 -20.64
C ILE A 116 0.06 2.60 -20.87
N GLY A 117 0.33 1.77 -19.85
CA GLY A 117 0.08 0.33 -19.89
C GLY A 117 -1.38 0.01 -20.22
N PHE A 118 -2.33 0.70 -19.56
CA PHE A 118 -3.76 0.57 -19.84
C PHE A 118 -4.08 0.91 -21.31
N VAL A 119 -3.59 2.03 -21.85
CA VAL A 119 -3.85 2.45 -23.24
C VAL A 119 -3.38 1.38 -24.23
N PHE A 120 -2.17 0.85 -24.06
CA PHE A 120 -1.65 -0.20 -24.92
C PHE A 120 -2.39 -1.54 -24.76
N ALA A 121 -2.76 -1.89 -23.53
CA ALA A 121 -3.58 -3.09 -23.28
C ALA A 121 -4.93 -3.00 -24.00
N GLN A 122 -5.62 -1.85 -23.92
CA GLN A 122 -6.90 -1.65 -24.64
C GLN A 122 -6.72 -1.60 -26.15
N LEU A 123 -5.64 -1.02 -26.64
CA LEU A 123 -5.33 -1.03 -28.08
C LEU A 123 -5.17 -2.47 -28.60
N THR A 124 -4.41 -3.30 -27.88
CA THR A 124 -4.16 -4.71 -28.26
C THR A 124 -5.44 -5.56 -28.15
N ASN A 125 -6.29 -5.29 -27.15
CA ASN A 125 -7.49 -6.09 -26.87
C ASN A 125 -8.78 -5.42 -27.37
N PHE A 126 -8.70 -4.39 -28.22
CA PHE A 126 -9.86 -3.60 -28.65
C PHE A 126 -11.02 -4.45 -29.17
N ASP A 127 -10.73 -5.47 -29.98
CA ASP A 127 -11.71 -6.35 -30.57
C ASP A 127 -12.33 -7.35 -29.60
N ARG A 128 -11.65 -7.61 -28.45
CA ARG A 128 -12.09 -8.53 -27.41
C ARG A 128 -12.84 -7.82 -26.28
N THR A 129 -12.66 -6.50 -26.16
CA THR A 129 -13.31 -5.70 -25.12
C THR A 129 -14.75 -5.37 -25.53
N ALA A 130 -15.68 -5.52 -24.60
CA ALA A 130 -17.06 -5.12 -24.79
C ALA A 130 -17.19 -3.60 -24.61
N TRP A 131 -17.63 -2.92 -25.66
CA TRP A 131 -17.79 -1.46 -25.69
C TRP A 131 -19.27 -1.06 -25.74
N LYS A 132 -19.66 -0.01 -25.02
CA LYS A 132 -21.00 0.59 -25.08
C LYS A 132 -21.25 1.21 -26.47
N ASP A 133 -20.27 1.99 -26.93
CA ASP A 133 -20.19 2.54 -28.29
C ASP A 133 -18.77 2.31 -28.82
N ARG A 134 -18.67 1.42 -29.81
CA ARG A 134 -17.37 1.02 -30.37
C ARG A 134 -16.68 2.16 -31.15
N VAL A 135 -17.46 3.06 -31.77
CA VAL A 135 -16.93 4.20 -32.51
C VAL A 135 -16.38 5.25 -31.54
N ALA A 136 -17.16 5.59 -30.51
CA ALA A 136 -16.72 6.52 -29.47
C ALA A 136 -15.50 5.97 -28.69
N ALA A 137 -15.49 4.67 -28.37
CA ALA A 137 -14.36 4.00 -27.74
C ALA A 137 -13.08 4.09 -28.58
N LYS A 138 -13.21 3.84 -29.89
CA LYS A 138 -12.07 3.96 -30.80
C LYS A 138 -11.52 5.37 -30.86
N GLN A 139 -12.38 6.39 -30.95
CA GLN A 139 -11.96 7.80 -30.93
C GLN A 139 -11.27 8.20 -29.63
N ALA A 140 -11.82 7.77 -28.47
CA ALA A 140 -11.22 8.02 -27.16
C ALA A 140 -9.84 7.35 -27.04
N LEU A 141 -9.72 6.09 -27.50
CA LEU A 141 -8.47 5.35 -27.46
C LEU A 141 -7.42 5.97 -28.40
N ASP A 142 -7.79 6.35 -29.63
CA ASP A 142 -6.88 7.01 -30.57
C ASP A 142 -6.39 8.37 -30.04
N ARG A 143 -7.24 9.08 -29.28
CA ARG A 143 -6.85 10.31 -28.56
C ARG A 143 -5.82 9.99 -27.47
N ALA A 144 -6.06 8.98 -26.64
CA ALA A 144 -5.14 8.58 -25.57
C ALA A 144 -3.77 8.15 -26.15
N VAL A 145 -3.75 7.36 -27.23
CA VAL A 145 -2.51 6.95 -27.93
C VAL A 145 -1.73 8.17 -28.45
N ARG A 146 -2.39 9.17 -29.04
CA ARG A 146 -1.73 10.41 -29.47
C ARG A 146 -1.12 11.16 -28.30
N LEU A 147 -1.84 11.27 -27.16
CA LEU A 147 -1.33 11.94 -25.96
C LEU A 147 -0.12 11.22 -25.35
N VAL A 148 -0.08 9.89 -25.40
CA VAL A 148 1.11 9.12 -25.01
C VAL A 148 2.29 9.48 -25.93
N GLY A 149 2.08 9.48 -27.26
CA GLY A 149 3.12 9.82 -28.24
C GLY A 149 3.62 11.28 -28.11
N GLN A 150 2.75 12.19 -27.72
CA GLN A 150 3.08 13.60 -27.48
C GLN A 150 3.72 13.85 -26.11
N LYS A 151 3.89 12.83 -25.28
CA LYS A 151 4.37 12.94 -23.89
C LYS A 151 3.54 13.92 -23.06
N ALA A 152 2.22 13.96 -23.29
CA ALA A 152 1.31 14.85 -22.55
C ALA A 152 1.43 14.65 -21.04
N GLU A 153 1.11 15.66 -20.26
CA GLU A 153 1.13 15.62 -18.79
C GLU A 153 0.19 14.53 -18.24
N THR A 154 0.56 13.95 -17.10
CA THR A 154 -0.20 12.86 -16.47
C THR A 154 -1.68 13.18 -16.25
N PRO A 155 -2.09 14.38 -15.78
CA PRO A 155 -3.51 14.72 -15.64
C PRO A 155 -4.29 14.69 -16.96
N VAL A 156 -3.67 15.14 -18.06
CA VAL A 156 -4.29 15.16 -19.39
C VAL A 156 -4.46 13.74 -19.92
N LEU A 157 -3.45 12.88 -19.74
CA LEU A 157 -3.52 11.47 -20.10
C LEU A 157 -4.56 10.73 -19.27
N HIS A 158 -4.63 11.00 -17.96
CA HIS A 158 -5.61 10.42 -17.05
C HIS A 158 -7.05 10.72 -17.50
N GLN A 159 -7.36 11.96 -17.87
CA GLN A 159 -8.66 12.35 -18.40
C GLN A 159 -9.01 11.58 -19.70
N ALA A 160 -8.04 11.40 -20.58
CA ALA A 160 -8.24 10.63 -21.79
C ALA A 160 -8.49 9.14 -21.52
N VAL A 161 -7.81 8.57 -20.54
CA VAL A 161 -8.02 7.17 -20.09
C VAL A 161 -9.41 7.01 -19.47
N ILE A 162 -9.88 7.97 -18.64
CA ILE A 162 -11.23 7.96 -18.11
C ILE A 162 -12.26 7.91 -19.24
N ALA A 163 -12.09 8.72 -20.30
CA ALA A 163 -13.00 8.70 -21.44
C ALA A 163 -13.04 7.34 -22.17
N VAL A 164 -11.93 6.58 -22.17
CA VAL A 164 -11.91 5.19 -22.68
C VAL A 164 -12.69 4.26 -21.76
N ILE A 165 -12.44 4.35 -20.44
CA ILE A 165 -13.10 3.51 -19.42
C ILE A 165 -14.63 3.71 -19.44
N GLU A 166 -15.11 4.94 -19.61
CA GLU A 166 -16.54 5.27 -19.71
C GLU A 166 -17.25 4.55 -20.87
N GLN A 167 -16.51 4.21 -21.94
CA GLN A 167 -17.04 3.43 -23.06
C GLN A 167 -17.01 1.92 -22.82
N MET A 168 -16.36 1.42 -21.77
CA MET A 168 -16.34 -0.01 -21.44
C MET A 168 -17.69 -0.44 -20.81
N VAL A 169 -18.14 -1.64 -21.17
CA VAL A 169 -19.30 -2.25 -20.51
C VAL A 169 -18.84 -2.80 -19.17
N SER A 170 -19.45 -2.31 -18.07
CA SER A 170 -19.16 -2.86 -16.74
C SER A 170 -19.62 -4.32 -16.67
N PRO A 171 -18.85 -5.23 -16.05
CA PRO A 171 -19.24 -6.63 -15.92
C PRO A 171 -20.59 -6.86 -15.22
N GLU A 172 -21.01 -5.91 -14.37
CA GLU A 172 -22.34 -5.94 -13.71
C GLU A 172 -23.52 -5.70 -14.68
N SER A 173 -23.32 -4.97 -15.78
CA SER A 173 -24.35 -4.73 -16.78
C SER A 173 -24.50 -5.86 -17.80
N ALA A 174 -23.53 -6.75 -17.91
CA ALA A 174 -23.57 -7.89 -18.82
C ALA A 174 -24.37 -9.10 -18.26
N GLY A 175 -24.67 -9.12 -16.96
CA GLY A 175 -25.32 -10.23 -16.27
C GLY A 175 -26.85 -10.19 -16.17
N THR A 176 -27.49 -9.05 -16.45
CA THR A 176 -28.95 -8.88 -16.24
C THR A 176 -29.81 -8.98 -17.51
N GLY A 177 -29.22 -9.17 -18.67
CA GLY A 177 -29.92 -9.23 -19.97
C GLY A 177 -30.40 -10.62 -20.44
N GLY A 178 -30.17 -11.70 -19.67
CA GLY A 178 -30.32 -13.08 -20.14
C GLY A 178 -31.40 -13.95 -19.50
N LEU A 179 -32.26 -13.45 -18.61
CA LEU A 179 -33.26 -14.27 -17.90
C LEU A 179 -34.68 -13.69 -17.90
N LEU A 180 -35.16 -13.16 -19.01
CA LEU A 180 -36.59 -12.93 -19.24
C LEU A 180 -36.89 -13.08 -20.73
N LYS A 181 -36.98 -14.34 -21.18
CA LYS A 181 -37.83 -14.76 -22.28
C LYS A 181 -38.25 -16.21 -22.06
#